data_209b8590c06d36c2d1e36b548122d374
#
_entry.id   209b8590c06d36c2d1e36b548122d374
#
_cell.length_a   1.000
_cell.length_b   1.000
_cell.length_c   1.000
_cell.angle_alpha   90.00
_cell.angle_beta   90.00
_cell.angle_gamma   90.00
#
_symmetry.space_group_name_H-M   'P 1'
#
loop_
_entity.id
_entity.type
_entity.pdbx_description
1 polymer ?
#
loop_
_entity_poly.entity_id
_entity_poly.type
_entity_poly.pdbx_seq_one_letter_code
_entity_poly.pdbx_strand_id
1 'polypeptide(L)'
;MSAGDVRLRRLRVATARALLLGTLERPGDWHPEFPADGTLTTLHMLLETYAALGLDPGRSPWWFFGVVVDGVVVGDAGFHGPPPDEGPAEVEIGYRVVRSARGRGVATRACALLLTDAWRNGAALVRAEVEPDSPDGAASRAVLRANGFRPTAQGDFVVGAHVGPAA
;
A
#
# COMPACT_ATOMS: atom_id res chain seq x y z
N MET A 1 -17.34 -6.52 13.91
CA MET A 1 -16.11 -6.44 14.74
C MET A 1 -15.28 -5.25 14.27
N SER A 2 -14.76 -4.48 15.19
CA SER A 2 -13.84 -3.37 14.89
C SER A 2 -12.53 -3.90 14.29
N ALA A 3 -11.90 -3.08 13.43
CA ALA A 3 -10.62 -3.41 12.80
C ALA A 3 -9.44 -3.57 13.79
N GLY A 4 -9.64 -3.34 15.07
CA GLY A 4 -8.53 -3.25 16.02
C GLY A 4 -7.70 -1.96 15.81
N ASP A 5 -6.54 -1.87 16.47
CA ASP A 5 -5.58 -0.78 16.26
C ASP A 5 -4.74 -1.06 15.01
N VAL A 6 -5.17 -0.50 13.87
CA VAL A 6 -4.47 -0.67 12.58
C VAL A 6 -3.41 0.41 12.42
N ARG A 7 -2.19 -0.01 12.12
CA ARG A 7 -1.05 0.88 11.86
C ARG A 7 -0.28 0.44 10.62
N LEU A 8 0.42 1.38 9.99
CA LEU A 8 1.42 1.10 8.97
C LEU A 8 2.81 1.15 9.59
N ARG A 9 3.58 0.10 9.39
CA ARG A 9 4.98 0.01 9.84
C ARG A 9 5.88 -0.12 8.63
N ARG A 10 6.74 0.88 8.44
CA ARG A 10 7.68 0.89 7.33
C ARG A 10 8.53 -0.39 7.31
N LEU A 11 8.58 -1.08 6.20
CA LEU A 11 9.49 -2.21 6.01
C LEU A 11 10.88 -1.67 5.70
N ARG A 12 11.90 -2.13 6.45
CA ARG A 12 13.29 -1.77 6.15
C ARG A 12 13.71 -2.35 4.81
N VAL A 13 14.47 -1.60 4.03
CA VAL A 13 14.97 -2.07 2.73
C VAL A 13 15.82 -3.33 2.87
N ALA A 14 16.65 -3.40 3.91
CA ALA A 14 17.43 -4.61 4.21
C ALA A 14 16.54 -5.83 4.51
N THR A 15 15.43 -5.64 5.23
CA THR A 15 14.44 -6.70 5.49
C THR A 15 13.74 -7.14 4.20
N ALA A 16 13.36 -6.19 3.35
CA ALA A 16 12.76 -6.49 2.04
C ALA A 16 13.71 -7.33 1.17
N ARG A 17 14.98 -6.96 1.10
CA ARG A 17 16.00 -7.71 0.35
C ARG A 17 16.23 -9.11 0.92
N ALA A 18 16.36 -9.23 2.24
CA ALA A 18 16.54 -10.54 2.89
C ALA A 18 15.32 -11.45 2.66
N LEU A 19 14.11 -10.89 2.66
CA LEU A 19 12.88 -11.61 2.37
C LEU A 19 12.88 -12.16 0.93
N LEU A 20 13.26 -11.34 -0.06
CA LEU A 20 13.33 -11.75 -1.46
C LEU A 20 14.42 -12.79 -1.70
N LEU A 21 15.53 -12.72 -0.98
CA LEU A 21 16.63 -13.69 -1.06
C LEU A 21 16.35 -14.99 -0.29
N GLY A 22 15.26 -15.06 0.47
CA GLY A 22 14.94 -16.21 1.31
C GLY A 22 15.88 -16.37 2.51
N THR A 23 16.59 -15.31 2.92
CA THR A 23 17.56 -15.32 4.03
C THR A 23 17.02 -14.67 5.30
N LEU A 24 15.79 -14.16 5.25
CA LEU A 24 15.16 -13.54 6.42
C LEU A 24 14.70 -14.62 7.40
N GLU A 25 15.20 -14.54 8.63
CA GLU A 25 14.57 -15.26 9.74
C GLU A 25 13.20 -14.62 10.02
N ARG A 26 12.15 -15.46 10.05
CA ARG A 26 10.78 -14.98 10.19
C ARG A 26 10.59 -14.21 11.49
N PRO A 27 10.19 -12.94 11.46
CA PRO A 27 9.87 -12.18 12.66
C PRO A 27 8.70 -12.81 13.43
N GLY A 28 8.80 -12.83 14.75
CA GLY A 28 7.80 -13.46 15.62
C GLY A 28 6.46 -12.72 15.67
N ASP A 29 6.43 -11.47 15.22
CA ASP A 29 5.23 -10.63 15.13
C ASP A 29 4.56 -10.65 13.75
N TRP A 30 4.97 -11.56 12.87
CA TRP A 30 4.32 -11.77 11.57
C TRP A 30 3.25 -12.85 11.69
N HIS A 31 2.06 -12.55 11.17
CA HIS A 31 0.97 -13.54 11.07
C HIS A 31 1.44 -14.77 10.26
N PRO A 32 1.03 -16.00 10.63
CA PRO A 32 1.45 -17.21 9.91
C PRO A 32 1.21 -17.19 8.38
N GLU A 33 0.16 -16.53 7.93
CA GLU A 33 -0.16 -16.37 6.50
C GLU A 33 0.59 -15.21 5.82
N PHE A 34 1.39 -14.42 6.57
CA PHE A 34 2.18 -13.33 5.99
C PHE A 34 3.63 -13.81 5.75
N PRO A 35 4.29 -13.48 4.62
CA PRO A 35 3.82 -12.65 3.51
C PRO A 35 2.68 -13.31 2.72
N ALA A 36 1.73 -12.49 2.26
CA ALA A 36 0.62 -12.93 1.45
C ALA A 36 1.03 -13.15 -0.02
N ASP A 37 0.18 -13.82 -0.77
CA ASP A 37 0.39 -13.98 -2.22
C ASP A 37 0.51 -12.60 -2.87
N GLY A 38 1.56 -12.43 -3.69
CA GLY A 38 1.86 -11.17 -4.37
C GLY A 38 2.73 -10.19 -3.57
N THR A 39 2.94 -10.38 -2.26
CA THR A 39 3.84 -9.51 -1.46
C THR A 39 5.25 -9.46 -2.04
N LEU A 40 5.83 -10.63 -2.34
CA LEU A 40 7.19 -10.73 -2.87
C LEU A 40 7.31 -10.12 -4.27
N THR A 41 6.32 -10.36 -5.13
CA THR A 41 6.27 -9.78 -6.47
C THR A 41 6.25 -8.25 -6.41
N THR A 42 5.41 -7.68 -5.55
CA THR A 42 5.32 -6.23 -5.36
C THR A 42 6.63 -5.65 -4.84
N LEU A 43 7.25 -6.28 -3.84
CA LEU A 43 8.56 -5.83 -3.32
C LEU A 43 9.66 -5.88 -4.38
N HIS A 44 9.70 -6.94 -5.17
CA HIS A 44 10.67 -7.08 -6.25
C HIS A 44 10.51 -5.96 -7.29
N MET A 45 9.28 -5.76 -7.80
CA MET A 45 8.98 -4.70 -8.76
C MET A 45 9.33 -3.32 -8.21
N LEU A 46 9.04 -3.05 -6.94
CA LEU A 46 9.33 -1.77 -6.32
C LEU A 46 10.85 -1.52 -6.20
N LEU A 47 11.62 -2.52 -5.79
CA LEU A 47 13.08 -2.40 -5.74
C LEU A 47 13.69 -2.19 -7.13
N GLU A 48 13.18 -2.86 -8.16
CA GLU A 48 13.61 -2.63 -9.54
C GLU A 48 13.25 -1.23 -10.03
N THR A 49 12.08 -0.72 -9.68
CA THR A 49 11.67 0.66 -10.01
C THR A 49 12.67 1.67 -9.42
N TYR A 50 13.03 1.53 -8.15
CA TYR A 50 14.01 2.42 -7.52
C TYR A 50 15.41 2.29 -8.13
N ALA A 51 15.83 1.08 -8.45
CA ALA A 51 17.10 0.84 -9.13
C ALA A 51 17.14 1.50 -10.51
N ALA A 52 16.08 1.36 -11.30
CA ALA A 52 15.95 1.98 -12.62
C ALA A 52 15.98 3.51 -12.57
N LEU A 53 15.40 4.10 -11.52
CA LEU A 53 15.39 5.55 -11.28
C LEU A 53 16.72 6.07 -10.68
N GLY A 54 17.59 5.19 -10.22
CA GLY A 54 18.82 5.58 -9.52
C GLY A 54 18.57 6.22 -8.15
N LEU A 55 17.44 5.91 -7.51
CA LEU A 55 17.01 6.46 -6.24
C LEU A 55 17.21 5.47 -5.09
N ASP A 56 17.46 6.00 -3.89
CA ASP A 56 17.56 5.21 -2.67
C ASP A 56 16.16 5.04 -2.05
N PRO A 57 15.61 3.80 -2.06
CA PRO A 57 14.31 3.53 -1.44
C PRO A 57 14.31 3.82 0.06
N GLY A 58 15.47 3.72 0.73
CA GLY A 58 15.60 4.00 2.16
C GLY A 58 15.31 5.45 2.53
N ARG A 59 15.45 6.37 1.58
CA ARG A 59 15.22 7.81 1.75
C ARG A 59 13.88 8.29 1.21
N SER A 60 13.14 7.43 0.51
CA SER A 60 11.88 7.80 -0.11
C SER A 60 10.70 7.58 0.83
N PRO A 61 9.72 8.51 0.90
CA PRO A 61 8.47 8.27 1.59
C PRO A 61 7.56 7.28 0.82
N TRP A 62 7.77 7.12 -0.47
CA TRP A 62 6.96 6.32 -1.39
C TRP A 62 7.39 4.86 -1.39
N TRP A 63 7.19 4.21 -0.24
CA TRP A 63 7.75 2.89 0.02
C TRP A 63 6.66 1.88 0.45
N PHE A 64 7.09 0.81 1.01
CA PHE A 64 6.31 -0.37 1.40
C PHE A 64 6.19 -0.48 2.92
N PHE A 65 5.02 -0.86 3.39
CA PHE A 65 4.69 -0.95 4.81
C PHE A 65 4.05 -2.29 5.13
N GLY A 66 4.35 -2.84 6.30
CA GLY A 66 3.52 -3.87 6.92
C GLY A 66 2.25 -3.24 7.50
N VAL A 67 1.14 -3.89 7.28
CA VAL A 67 -0.13 -3.57 7.96
C VAL A 67 -0.16 -4.30 9.28
N VAL A 68 -0.15 -3.57 10.38
CA VAL A 68 -0.09 -4.11 11.75
C VAL A 68 -1.45 -3.95 12.40
N VAL A 69 -1.98 -5.04 12.96
CA VAL A 69 -3.19 -5.05 13.78
C VAL A 69 -2.85 -5.64 15.13
N ASP A 70 -3.07 -4.85 16.19
CA ASP A 70 -2.79 -5.26 17.57
C ASP A 70 -1.38 -5.85 17.75
N GLY A 71 -0.39 -5.26 17.09
CA GLY A 71 1.02 -5.65 17.15
C GLY A 71 1.46 -6.77 16.20
N VAL A 72 0.55 -7.34 15.41
CA VAL A 72 0.83 -8.42 14.47
C VAL A 72 0.76 -7.92 13.03
N VAL A 73 1.75 -8.24 12.20
CA VAL A 73 1.73 -7.93 10.76
C VAL A 73 0.79 -8.91 10.06
N VAL A 74 -0.31 -8.39 9.53
CA VAL A 74 -1.37 -9.16 8.87
C VAL A 74 -1.50 -8.86 7.37
N GLY A 75 -0.60 -8.06 6.82
CA GLY A 75 -0.66 -7.69 5.42
C GLY A 75 0.39 -6.66 5.06
N ASP A 76 0.28 -6.15 3.86
CA ASP A 76 1.13 -5.07 3.35
C ASP A 76 0.30 -3.98 2.67
N ALA A 77 0.88 -2.80 2.62
CA ALA A 77 0.34 -1.66 1.92
C ALA A 77 1.49 -0.76 1.48
N GLY A 78 1.36 -0.05 0.39
CA GLY A 78 2.43 0.83 -0.04
C GLY A 78 2.19 1.53 -1.35
N PHE A 79 3.22 2.23 -1.77
CA PHE A 79 3.26 2.98 -3.03
C PHE A 79 4.04 2.16 -4.07
N HIS A 80 3.67 2.29 -5.34
CA HIS A 80 4.36 1.62 -6.46
C HIS A 80 5.54 2.43 -7.00
N GLY A 81 6.08 3.35 -6.21
CA GLY A 81 7.20 4.20 -6.52
C GLY A 81 6.89 5.68 -6.29
N PRO A 82 7.91 6.55 -6.49
CA PRO A 82 7.75 7.99 -6.36
C PRO A 82 6.92 8.56 -7.52
N PRO A 83 6.30 9.75 -7.32
CA PRO A 83 5.65 10.46 -8.41
C PRO A 83 6.66 10.86 -9.48
N PRO A 84 6.21 11.10 -10.73
CA PRO A 84 7.09 11.61 -11.78
C PRO A 84 7.64 13.00 -11.41
N ASP A 85 8.82 13.34 -11.94
CA ASP A 85 9.47 14.63 -11.68
C ASP A 85 8.72 15.81 -12.32
N GLU A 86 7.96 15.56 -13.37
CA GLU A 86 7.18 16.56 -14.09
C GLU A 86 5.68 16.27 -14.01
N GLY A 87 4.89 17.33 -13.97
CA GLY A 87 3.43 17.24 -13.90
C GLY A 87 2.90 17.14 -12.45
N PRO A 88 1.61 16.82 -12.30
CA PRO A 88 1.02 16.62 -10.99
C PRO A 88 1.66 15.44 -10.26
N ALA A 89 1.88 15.57 -8.96
CA ALA A 89 2.41 14.49 -8.13
C ALA A 89 1.35 13.37 -7.98
N GLU A 90 1.35 12.44 -8.90
CA GLU A 90 0.49 11.26 -8.91
C GLU A 90 1.26 10.04 -8.44
N VAL A 91 0.70 9.30 -7.49
CA VAL A 91 1.25 8.05 -6.98
C VAL A 91 0.21 6.95 -7.06
N GLU A 92 0.68 5.73 -7.24
CA GLU A 92 -0.17 4.54 -7.21
C GLU A 92 0.02 3.79 -5.89
N ILE A 93 -1.07 3.26 -5.34
CA ILE A 93 -1.06 2.46 -4.12
C ILE A 93 -1.55 1.04 -4.36
N GLY A 94 -1.08 0.14 -3.51
CA GLY A 94 -1.61 -1.20 -3.38
C GLY A 94 -1.67 -1.61 -1.91
N TYR A 95 -2.54 -2.57 -1.62
CA TYR A 95 -2.67 -3.16 -0.29
C TYR A 95 -3.18 -4.59 -0.38
N ARG A 96 -2.82 -5.39 0.59
CA ARG A 96 -3.37 -6.74 0.78
C ARG A 96 -3.37 -7.14 2.24
N VAL A 97 -4.33 -7.96 2.60
CA VAL A 97 -4.52 -8.48 3.95
C VAL A 97 -4.63 -9.99 3.87
N VAL A 98 -3.96 -10.71 4.77
CA VAL A 98 -4.05 -12.16 4.87
C VAL A 98 -5.49 -12.59 5.05
N ARG A 99 -5.83 -13.76 4.54
CA ARG A 99 -7.23 -14.22 4.44
C ARG A 99 -7.95 -14.19 5.78
N SER A 100 -7.34 -14.70 6.83
CA SER A 100 -7.95 -14.78 8.17
C SER A 100 -8.16 -13.43 8.86
N ALA A 101 -7.52 -12.35 8.39
CA ALA A 101 -7.69 -11.01 8.93
C ALA A 101 -8.65 -10.12 8.10
N ARG A 102 -9.23 -10.66 7.02
CA ARG A 102 -10.19 -9.95 6.17
C ARG A 102 -11.57 -9.80 6.82
N GLY A 103 -12.41 -8.94 6.24
CA GLY A 103 -13.80 -8.73 6.68
C GLY A 103 -13.95 -7.94 7.98
N ARG A 104 -12.89 -7.28 8.44
CA ARG A 104 -12.86 -6.49 9.69
C ARG A 104 -12.55 -5.01 9.48
N GLY A 105 -12.52 -4.55 8.22
CA GLY A 105 -12.17 -3.16 7.87
C GLY A 105 -10.68 -2.84 7.91
N VAL A 106 -9.81 -3.83 8.03
CA VAL A 106 -8.34 -3.63 8.09
C VAL A 106 -7.83 -2.96 6.82
N ALA A 107 -8.21 -3.46 5.63
CA ALA A 107 -7.78 -2.87 4.36
C ALA A 107 -8.31 -1.45 4.17
N THR A 108 -9.55 -1.17 4.56
CA THR A 108 -10.14 0.18 4.52
C THR A 108 -9.33 1.15 5.39
N ARG A 109 -8.96 0.74 6.59
CA ARG A 109 -8.14 1.57 7.49
C ARG A 109 -6.72 1.74 6.99
N ALA A 110 -6.09 0.68 6.47
CA ALA A 110 -4.75 0.75 5.89
C ALA A 110 -4.71 1.71 4.68
N CYS A 111 -5.70 1.65 3.80
CA CYS A 111 -5.85 2.57 2.68
C CYS A 111 -5.98 4.03 3.16
N ALA A 112 -6.79 4.30 4.18
CA ALA A 112 -6.92 5.64 4.76
C ALA A 112 -5.58 6.16 5.32
N LEU A 113 -4.79 5.32 5.94
CA LEU A 113 -3.46 5.68 6.45
C LEU A 113 -2.47 5.98 5.33
N LEU A 114 -2.49 5.18 4.23
CA LEU A 114 -1.68 5.47 3.04
C LEU A 114 -2.05 6.82 2.42
N LEU A 115 -3.34 7.14 2.32
CA LEU A 115 -3.78 8.44 1.82
C LEU A 115 -3.28 9.59 2.69
N THR A 116 -3.33 9.42 4.02
CA THR A 116 -2.77 10.41 4.94
C THR A 116 -1.28 10.64 4.66
N ASP A 117 -0.52 9.57 4.47
CA ASP A 117 0.91 9.67 4.14
C ASP A 117 1.13 10.29 2.75
N ALA A 118 0.31 9.93 1.76
CA ALA A 118 0.38 10.51 0.42
C ALA A 118 0.20 12.04 0.45
N TRP A 119 -0.82 12.52 1.16
CA TRP A 119 -1.08 13.96 1.28
C TRP A 119 0.02 14.70 2.03
N ARG A 120 0.52 14.11 3.11
CA ARG A 120 1.66 14.68 3.86
C ARG A 120 2.93 14.82 3.03
N ASN A 121 3.14 13.93 2.07
CA ASN A 121 4.29 13.94 1.19
C ASN A 121 4.04 14.64 -0.15
N GLY A 122 2.93 15.35 -0.28
CA GLY A 122 2.66 16.26 -1.40
C GLY A 122 2.03 15.61 -2.62
N ALA A 123 1.46 14.41 -2.53
CA ALA A 123 0.68 13.86 -3.63
C ALA A 123 -0.52 14.75 -3.95
N ALA A 124 -0.77 14.96 -5.23
CA ALA A 124 -1.95 15.66 -5.74
C ALA A 124 -3.07 14.68 -6.09
N LEU A 125 -2.70 13.48 -6.52
CA LEU A 125 -3.60 12.41 -6.93
C LEU A 125 -3.04 11.07 -6.48
N VAL A 126 -3.92 10.19 -6.02
CA VAL A 126 -3.59 8.79 -5.74
C VAL A 126 -4.42 7.90 -6.64
N ARG A 127 -3.76 6.96 -7.29
CA ARG A 127 -4.35 5.95 -8.17
C ARG A 127 -4.30 4.58 -7.50
N ALA A 128 -5.29 3.75 -7.81
CA ALA A 128 -5.29 2.33 -7.45
C ALA A 128 -5.89 1.51 -8.59
N GLU A 129 -5.27 0.39 -8.90
CA GLU A 129 -5.79 -0.57 -9.86
C GLU A 129 -6.50 -1.72 -9.16
N VAL A 130 -7.57 -2.20 -9.78
CA VAL A 130 -8.28 -3.42 -9.38
C VAL A 130 -8.39 -4.29 -10.62
N GLU A 131 -7.77 -5.46 -10.58
CA GLU A 131 -7.90 -6.42 -11.69
C GLU A 131 -9.36 -6.81 -11.89
N PRO A 132 -9.90 -6.70 -13.13
CA PRO A 132 -11.32 -6.92 -13.41
C PRO A 132 -11.83 -8.29 -12.98
N ASP A 133 -11.02 -9.32 -13.16
CA ASP A 133 -11.37 -10.72 -12.91
C ASP A 133 -10.84 -11.26 -11.57
N SER A 134 -10.32 -10.37 -10.71
CA SER A 134 -9.82 -10.76 -9.39
C SER A 134 -10.97 -11.24 -8.50
N PRO A 135 -10.83 -12.42 -7.83
CA PRO A 135 -11.82 -12.88 -6.84
C PRO A 135 -12.06 -11.87 -5.71
N ASP A 136 -11.03 -11.08 -5.39
CA ASP A 136 -11.07 -10.05 -4.34
C ASP A 136 -11.46 -8.65 -4.88
N GLY A 137 -11.76 -8.54 -6.16
CA GLY A 137 -12.02 -7.26 -6.83
C GLY A 137 -13.20 -6.49 -6.25
N ALA A 138 -14.30 -7.16 -5.90
CA ALA A 138 -15.45 -6.51 -5.29
C ALA A 138 -15.11 -5.91 -3.92
N ALA A 139 -14.36 -6.64 -3.09
CA ALA A 139 -13.90 -6.17 -1.78
C ALA A 139 -12.94 -4.99 -1.92
N SER A 140 -12.00 -5.05 -2.87
CA SER A 140 -11.06 -3.97 -3.16
C SER A 140 -11.78 -2.69 -3.63
N ARG A 141 -12.74 -2.81 -4.54
CA ARG A 141 -13.58 -1.67 -4.96
C ARG A 141 -14.36 -1.05 -3.81
N ALA A 142 -14.87 -1.86 -2.88
CA ALA A 142 -15.56 -1.36 -1.70
C ALA A 142 -14.61 -0.58 -0.78
N VAL A 143 -13.38 -1.06 -0.56
CA VAL A 143 -12.34 -0.35 0.20
C VAL A 143 -12.00 1.00 -0.44
N LEU A 144 -11.82 1.03 -1.76
CA LEU A 144 -11.49 2.25 -2.49
C LEU A 144 -12.62 3.28 -2.40
N ARG A 145 -13.88 2.86 -2.65
CA ARG A 145 -15.04 3.74 -2.52
C ARG A 145 -15.21 4.30 -1.11
N ALA A 146 -14.99 3.48 -0.09
CA ALA A 146 -15.04 3.92 1.31
C ALA A 146 -14.00 4.99 1.63
N ASN A 147 -12.90 5.05 0.85
CA ASN A 147 -11.84 6.06 0.96
C ASN A 147 -11.95 7.21 -0.05
N GLY A 148 -13.10 7.35 -0.71
CA GLY A 148 -13.38 8.47 -1.60
C GLY A 148 -12.86 8.32 -3.03
N PHE A 149 -12.31 7.16 -3.40
CA PHE A 149 -11.90 6.90 -4.77
C PHE A 149 -13.11 6.82 -5.71
N ARG A 150 -12.90 7.29 -6.93
CA ARG A 150 -13.86 7.22 -8.03
C ARG A 150 -13.28 6.43 -9.20
N PRO A 151 -14.09 5.61 -9.89
CA PRO A 151 -13.64 4.91 -11.08
C PRO A 151 -13.35 5.89 -12.21
N THR A 152 -12.32 5.58 -13.01
CA THR A 152 -12.00 6.29 -14.26
C THR A 152 -12.58 5.54 -15.45
N ALA A 153 -12.57 6.18 -16.63
CA ALA A 153 -12.99 5.55 -17.89
C ALA A 153 -12.07 4.37 -18.29
N GLN A 154 -10.84 4.33 -17.78
CA GLN A 154 -9.86 3.25 -18.02
C GLN A 154 -10.02 2.06 -17.08
N GLY A 155 -10.91 2.16 -16.07
CA GLY A 155 -11.22 1.06 -15.15
C GLY A 155 -10.43 1.04 -13.85
N ASP A 156 -9.49 1.95 -13.69
CA ASP A 156 -8.81 2.19 -12.41
C ASP A 156 -9.58 3.18 -11.52
N PHE A 157 -9.05 3.48 -10.34
CA PHE A 157 -9.66 4.35 -9.34
C PHE A 157 -8.71 5.48 -8.97
N VAL A 158 -9.26 6.67 -8.76
CA VAL A 158 -8.48 7.85 -8.38
C VAL A 158 -9.15 8.62 -7.25
N VAL A 159 -8.32 9.27 -6.44
CA VAL A 159 -8.75 10.24 -5.44
C VAL A 159 -7.76 11.40 -5.42
N GLY A 160 -8.29 12.62 -5.45
CA GLY A 160 -7.49 13.85 -5.35
C GLY A 160 -7.30 14.29 -3.91
N ALA A 161 -6.23 15.06 -3.67
CA ALA A 161 -6.06 15.75 -2.41
C ALA A 161 -7.26 16.70 -2.19
N HIS A 162 -7.86 16.65 -0.99
CA HIS A 162 -8.82 17.67 -0.61
C HIS A 162 -8.06 18.99 -0.41
N VAL A 163 -8.17 19.88 -1.39
CA VAL A 163 -7.86 21.29 -1.14
C VAL A 163 -9.00 21.77 -0.26
N GLY A 164 -8.74 21.93 1.02
CA GLY A 164 -9.70 22.58 1.92
C GLY A 164 -10.13 23.91 1.31
N PRO A 165 -11.35 24.41 1.61
CA PRO A 165 -11.75 25.71 1.12
C PRO A 165 -10.67 26.72 1.48
N ALA A 166 -10.24 27.48 0.49
CA ALA A 166 -9.30 28.58 0.71
C ALA A 166 -9.85 29.47 1.82
N ALA A 167 -9.07 29.61 2.88
CA ALA A 167 -9.42 30.46 3.98
C ALA A 167 -9.47 31.93 3.53
#